data_a1b4500fb284aa075ba96034bc876ab3
#
_entry.id   a1b4500fb284aa075ba96034bc876ab3
#
_cell.length_a   1.000
_cell.length_b   1.000
_cell.length_c   1.000
_cell.angle_alpha   90.00
_cell.angle_beta   90.00
_cell.angle_gamma   90.00
#
_symmetry.space_group_name_H-M   'P 1'
#
loop_
_entity.id
_entity.type
_entity.pdbx_description
1 polymer ?
#
loop_
_entity_poly.entity_id
_entity_poly.type
_entity_poly.pdbx_seq_one_letter_code
_entity_poly.pdbx_strand_id
1 'polypeptide(L)'
;MNSNIKLNQVTKNDMSFLHELLKNKDPNSNISHKKMPSYDEHVKFVLSEPYTIWYIIECDKKNAGAIYLSKQDEIGISINNHYEYEKIAEPALKLLMELNPRKRYLVNISPKDTRAQEFLLKKGFTGLEHVYEMKIC
;
A
#
# COMPACT_ATOMS: atom_id res chain seq x y z
N MET A 1 -17.59 12.07 -13.00
CA MET A 1 -17.70 10.62 -13.24
C MET A 1 -16.85 9.84 -12.27
N ASN A 2 -17.44 8.82 -11.70
CA ASN A 2 -16.70 7.95 -10.77
C ASN A 2 -15.84 6.97 -11.56
N SER A 3 -14.58 6.89 -11.21
CA SER A 3 -13.69 5.90 -11.79
C SER A 3 -14.10 4.50 -11.35
N ASN A 4 -13.94 3.53 -12.24
CA ASN A 4 -14.25 2.13 -11.96
C ASN A 4 -13.04 1.49 -11.29
N ILE A 5 -13.11 1.32 -9.97
CA ILE A 5 -12.05 0.74 -9.17
C ILE A 5 -12.36 -0.72 -8.87
N LYS A 6 -11.39 -1.60 -9.11
CA LYS A 6 -11.46 -3.03 -8.80
C LYS A 6 -10.20 -3.46 -8.09
N LEU A 7 -10.32 -4.50 -7.26
CA LEU A 7 -9.19 -5.14 -6.62
C LEU A 7 -9.01 -6.54 -7.20
N ASN A 8 -7.85 -6.79 -7.78
CA ASN A 8 -7.50 -8.10 -8.36
C ASN A 8 -6.35 -8.69 -7.55
N GLN A 9 -6.47 -9.95 -7.13
CA GLN A 9 -5.39 -10.59 -6.38
C GLN A 9 -4.10 -10.61 -7.21
N VAL A 10 -2.98 -10.35 -6.55
CA VAL A 10 -1.66 -10.37 -7.18
C VAL A 10 -1.36 -11.76 -7.74
N THR A 11 -0.83 -11.80 -8.96
CA THR A 11 -0.39 -13.02 -9.63
C THR A 11 1.05 -12.87 -10.10
N LYS A 12 1.60 -13.92 -10.67
CA LYS A 12 2.94 -13.91 -11.28
C LYS A 12 3.08 -12.83 -12.35
N ASN A 13 1.98 -12.48 -13.01
CA ASN A 13 1.98 -11.48 -14.09
C ASN A 13 2.12 -10.05 -13.59
N ASP A 14 2.06 -9.83 -12.28
CA ASP A 14 2.09 -8.50 -11.68
C ASP A 14 3.46 -8.09 -11.15
N MET A 15 4.46 -8.94 -11.29
CA MET A 15 5.80 -8.71 -10.72
C MET A 15 6.43 -7.41 -11.20
N SER A 16 6.41 -7.16 -12.49
CA SER A 16 7.00 -5.95 -13.07
C SER A 16 6.30 -4.70 -12.59
N PHE A 17 4.97 -4.72 -12.55
CA PHE A 17 4.20 -3.57 -12.07
C PHE A 17 4.50 -3.28 -10.60
N LEU A 18 4.51 -4.30 -9.76
CA LEU A 18 4.80 -4.13 -8.33
C LEU A 18 6.19 -3.58 -8.09
N HIS A 19 7.18 -4.06 -8.85
CA HIS A 19 8.55 -3.57 -8.73
C HIS A 19 8.65 -2.10 -9.17
N GLU A 20 8.01 -1.74 -10.28
CA GLU A 20 7.97 -0.37 -10.77
C GLU A 20 7.28 0.55 -9.76
N LEU A 21 6.18 0.08 -9.17
CA LEU A 21 5.43 0.84 -8.18
C LEU A 21 6.31 1.16 -6.97
N LEU A 22 7.08 0.17 -6.50
CA LEU A 22 8.00 0.35 -5.39
C LEU A 22 9.14 1.31 -5.75
N LYS A 23 9.68 1.18 -6.97
CA LYS A 23 10.77 2.01 -7.47
C LYS A 23 10.37 3.49 -7.56
N ASN A 24 9.14 3.76 -7.96
CA ASN A 24 8.64 5.11 -8.19
C ASN A 24 7.91 5.70 -6.97
N LYS A 25 7.99 5.02 -5.83
CA LYS A 25 7.35 5.46 -4.62
C LYS A 25 7.96 6.76 -4.11
N ASP A 26 7.10 7.67 -3.62
CA ASP A 26 7.55 8.91 -3.00
C ASP A 26 8.48 8.59 -1.82
N PRO A 27 9.71 9.16 -1.79
CA PRO A 27 10.63 8.92 -0.67
C PRO A 27 10.02 9.24 0.70
N ASN A 28 9.12 10.21 0.78
CA ASN A 28 8.45 10.58 2.03
C ASN A 28 7.50 9.49 2.53
N SER A 29 7.07 8.58 1.68
CA SER A 29 6.18 7.50 2.07
C SER A 29 6.93 6.24 2.52
N ASN A 30 8.26 6.24 2.44
CA ASN A 30 9.07 5.10 2.89
C ASN A 30 9.11 5.04 4.41
N ILE A 31 8.68 3.92 4.97
CA ILE A 31 8.75 3.66 6.42
C ILE A 31 9.94 2.78 6.79
N SER A 32 10.66 2.28 5.79
CA SER A 32 11.80 1.38 5.96
C SER A 32 13.04 2.05 5.40
N HIS A 33 14.18 1.88 6.08
CA HIS A 33 15.47 2.39 5.64
C HIS A 33 16.21 1.39 4.75
N LYS A 34 15.53 0.36 4.30
CA LYS A 34 16.12 -0.65 3.43
C LYS A 34 16.33 -0.09 2.03
N LYS A 35 17.37 -0.57 1.39
CA LYS A 35 17.62 -0.25 -0.02
C LYS A 35 16.50 -0.80 -0.89
N MET A 36 16.28 -0.16 -2.03
CA MET A 36 15.40 -0.70 -3.06
C MET A 36 15.88 -2.11 -3.44
N PRO A 37 15.03 -3.13 -3.34
CA PRO A 37 15.43 -4.49 -3.73
C PRO A 37 15.63 -4.58 -5.23
N SER A 38 16.50 -5.50 -5.65
CA SER A 38 16.63 -5.84 -7.07
C SER A 38 15.33 -6.52 -7.53
N TYR A 39 15.15 -6.62 -8.85
CA TYR A 39 13.98 -7.31 -9.40
C TYR A 39 13.90 -8.75 -8.88
N ASP A 40 15.03 -9.47 -8.88
CA ASP A 40 15.06 -10.87 -8.43
C ASP A 40 14.70 -11.00 -6.95
N GLU A 41 15.22 -10.11 -6.11
CA GLU A 41 14.87 -10.09 -4.69
C GLU A 41 13.38 -9.81 -4.49
N HIS A 42 12.83 -8.89 -5.26
CA HIS A 42 11.42 -8.54 -5.20
C HIS A 42 10.52 -9.70 -5.64
N VAL A 43 10.91 -10.42 -6.70
CA VAL A 43 10.19 -11.61 -7.15
C VAL A 43 10.13 -12.64 -6.03
N LYS A 44 11.26 -12.91 -5.37
CA LYS A 44 11.30 -13.85 -4.24
C LYS A 44 10.37 -13.40 -3.11
N PHE A 45 10.35 -12.11 -2.81
CA PHE A 45 9.48 -11.56 -1.79
C PHE A 45 8.01 -11.79 -2.12
N VAL A 46 7.61 -11.48 -3.34
CA VAL A 46 6.21 -11.67 -3.79
C VAL A 46 5.82 -13.14 -3.74
N LEU A 47 6.71 -14.03 -4.20
CA LEU A 47 6.44 -15.48 -4.22
C LEU A 47 6.37 -16.09 -2.82
N SER A 48 6.94 -15.44 -1.81
CA SER A 48 6.87 -15.90 -0.43
C SER A 48 5.51 -15.69 0.22
N GLU A 49 4.57 -15.04 -0.48
CA GLU A 49 3.23 -14.71 0.01
C GLU A 49 3.31 -14.00 1.38
N PRO A 50 3.94 -12.81 1.42
CA PRO A 50 4.24 -12.15 2.70
C PRO A 50 3.01 -11.59 3.42
N TYR A 51 1.89 -11.44 2.71
CA TYR A 51 0.67 -10.83 3.25
C TYR A 51 -0.48 -11.83 3.27
N THR A 52 -1.47 -11.57 4.11
CA THR A 52 -2.73 -12.35 4.12
C THR A 52 -3.40 -12.26 2.77
N ILE A 53 -3.48 -11.05 2.22
CA ILE A 53 -4.02 -10.81 0.88
C ILE A 53 -3.33 -9.61 0.25
N TRP A 54 -3.09 -9.68 -1.04
CA TRP A 54 -2.44 -8.60 -1.78
C TRP A 54 -3.17 -8.40 -3.09
N TYR A 55 -3.61 -7.17 -3.33
CA TYR A 55 -4.37 -6.82 -4.53
C TYR A 55 -3.65 -5.78 -5.38
N ILE A 56 -3.82 -5.90 -6.69
CA ILE A 56 -3.57 -4.81 -7.62
C ILE A 56 -4.84 -3.96 -7.65
N ILE A 57 -4.68 -2.65 -7.55
CA ILE A 57 -5.78 -1.71 -7.70
C ILE A 57 -5.90 -1.36 -9.17
N GLU A 58 -7.03 -1.73 -9.77
CA GLU A 58 -7.30 -1.43 -11.17
C GLU A 58 -8.26 -0.24 -11.25
N CYS A 59 -7.90 0.74 -12.07
CA CYS A 59 -8.73 1.91 -12.34
C CYS A 59 -9.00 2.00 -13.83
N ASP A 60 -10.25 1.85 -14.21
CA ASP A 60 -10.67 1.90 -15.63
C ASP A 60 -9.81 0.99 -16.51
N LYS A 61 -9.64 -0.26 -16.06
CA LYS A 61 -8.88 -1.33 -16.76
C LYS A 61 -7.37 -1.13 -16.78
N LYS A 62 -6.84 -0.18 -16.02
CA LYS A 62 -5.40 0.06 -15.90
C LYS A 62 -4.95 -0.12 -14.47
N ASN A 63 -3.73 -0.61 -14.29
CA ASN A 63 -3.16 -0.79 -12.96
C ASN A 63 -2.80 0.57 -12.38
N ALA A 64 -3.45 0.93 -11.27
CA ALA A 64 -3.27 2.23 -10.62
C ALA A 64 -2.44 2.15 -9.34
N GLY A 65 -2.33 0.97 -8.74
CA GLY A 65 -1.58 0.81 -7.51
C GLY A 65 -1.73 -0.58 -6.93
N ALA A 66 -1.39 -0.71 -5.67
CA ALA A 66 -1.53 -1.97 -4.94
C ALA A 66 -1.95 -1.70 -3.50
N ILE A 67 -2.66 -2.65 -2.92
CA ILE A 67 -3.11 -2.58 -1.53
C ILE A 67 -3.02 -3.98 -0.93
N TYR A 68 -2.58 -4.09 0.32
CA TYR A 68 -2.47 -5.37 0.98
C TYR A 68 -3.00 -5.32 2.40
N LEU A 69 -3.29 -6.50 2.94
CA LEU A 69 -3.59 -6.70 4.35
C LEU A 69 -2.58 -7.70 4.88
N SER A 70 -1.80 -7.30 5.86
CA SER A 70 -0.77 -8.15 6.46
C SER A 70 -1.37 -9.17 7.41
N LYS A 71 -0.53 -10.09 7.89
CA LYS A 71 -0.94 -11.09 8.87
C LYS A 71 -1.27 -10.49 10.24
N GLN A 72 -0.90 -9.22 10.47
CA GLN A 72 -1.23 -8.48 11.68
C GLN A 72 -2.36 -7.46 11.45
N ASP A 73 -3.10 -7.63 10.36
CA ASP A 73 -4.20 -6.74 9.95
C ASP A 73 -3.75 -5.29 9.69
N GLU A 74 -2.52 -5.16 9.21
CA GLU A 74 -1.97 -3.87 8.78
C GLU A 74 -2.23 -3.67 7.29
N ILE A 75 -2.76 -2.52 6.94
CA ILE A 75 -3.04 -2.17 5.55
C ILE A 75 -1.88 -1.36 4.98
N GLY A 76 -1.42 -1.75 3.79
CA GLY A 76 -0.44 -0.97 3.04
C GLY A 76 -1.03 -0.56 1.70
N ILE A 77 -0.87 0.70 1.32
CA ILE A 77 -1.40 1.26 0.07
C ILE A 77 -0.26 1.94 -0.68
N SER A 78 -0.13 1.61 -1.96
CA SER A 78 0.80 2.29 -2.85
C SER A 78 0.05 2.67 -4.12
N ILE A 79 0.03 3.95 -4.44
CA ILE A 79 -0.67 4.47 -5.62
C ILE A 79 0.35 5.00 -6.62
N ASN A 80 0.17 4.65 -7.89
CA ASN A 80 0.99 5.17 -8.98
C ASN A 80 0.85 6.69 -9.00
N ASN A 81 1.98 7.40 -9.13
CA ASN A 81 2.02 8.87 -9.07
C ASN A 81 1.32 9.59 -10.23
N HIS A 82 0.85 8.87 -11.24
CA HIS A 82 0.01 9.43 -12.30
C HIS A 82 -1.44 9.67 -11.85
N TYR A 83 -1.81 9.16 -10.67
CA TYR A 83 -3.17 9.28 -10.15
C TYR A 83 -3.20 10.15 -8.90
N GLU A 84 -4.32 10.79 -8.62
CA GLU A 84 -4.54 11.48 -7.36
C GLU A 84 -4.73 10.43 -6.26
N TYR A 85 -3.94 10.53 -5.21
CA TYR A 85 -3.89 9.53 -4.15
C TYR A 85 -5.27 9.22 -3.57
N GLU A 86 -5.99 10.25 -3.09
CA GLU A 86 -7.29 10.03 -2.43
C GLU A 86 -8.33 9.41 -3.34
N LYS A 87 -8.34 9.77 -4.62
CA LYS A 87 -9.33 9.26 -5.56
C LYS A 87 -9.21 7.76 -5.79
N ILE A 88 -8.01 7.23 -5.66
CA ILE A 88 -7.75 5.80 -5.81
C ILE A 88 -7.77 5.11 -4.45
N ALA A 89 -7.13 5.69 -3.44
CA ALA A 89 -7.00 5.08 -2.12
C ALA A 89 -8.34 4.91 -1.41
N GLU A 90 -9.23 5.89 -1.49
CA GLU A 90 -10.52 5.83 -0.79
C GLU A 90 -11.37 4.63 -1.23
N PRO A 91 -11.69 4.45 -2.52
CA PRO A 91 -12.47 3.28 -2.93
C PRO A 91 -11.72 1.97 -2.74
N ALA A 92 -10.39 1.96 -2.92
CA ALA A 92 -9.59 0.76 -2.71
C ALA A 92 -9.62 0.32 -1.24
N LEU A 93 -9.48 1.25 -0.32
CA LEU A 93 -9.55 0.98 1.12
C LEU A 93 -10.92 0.41 1.49
N LYS A 94 -11.97 1.03 1.00
CA LYS A 94 -13.34 0.58 1.26
C LYS A 94 -13.56 -0.84 0.75
N LEU A 95 -13.11 -1.14 -0.47
CA LEU A 95 -13.24 -2.47 -1.06
C LEU A 95 -12.46 -3.52 -0.26
N LEU A 96 -11.24 -3.20 0.14
CA LEU A 96 -10.43 -4.12 0.95
C LEU A 96 -11.14 -4.47 2.26
N MET A 97 -11.70 -3.49 2.93
CA MET A 97 -12.42 -3.69 4.19
C MET A 97 -13.70 -4.50 3.99
N GLU A 98 -14.41 -4.29 2.90
CA GLU A 98 -15.61 -5.06 2.58
C GLU A 98 -15.28 -6.53 2.27
N LEU A 99 -14.17 -6.76 1.54
CA LEU A 99 -13.74 -8.10 1.17
C LEU A 99 -13.09 -8.85 2.33
N ASN A 100 -12.51 -8.13 3.28
CA ASN A 100 -11.78 -8.71 4.39
C ASN A 100 -12.20 -8.05 5.71
N PRO A 101 -13.41 -8.35 6.22
CA PRO A 101 -13.89 -7.72 7.46
C PRO A 101 -13.02 -8.05 8.66
N ARG A 102 -12.69 -7.04 9.44
CA ARG A 102 -11.93 -7.16 10.70
C ARG A 102 -12.54 -6.21 11.72
N LYS A 103 -12.28 -6.48 12.99
CA LYS A 103 -12.70 -5.58 14.07
C LYS A 103 -11.84 -4.32 14.11
N ARG A 104 -10.61 -4.44 13.63
CA ARG A 104 -9.63 -3.36 13.67
C ARG A 104 -8.66 -3.50 12.50
N TYR A 105 -8.27 -2.36 11.96
CA TYR A 105 -7.21 -2.30 10.96
C TYR A 105 -6.15 -1.34 11.43
N LEU A 106 -4.89 -1.65 11.13
CA LEU A 106 -3.75 -0.80 11.42
C LEU A 106 -3.15 -0.31 10.11
N VAL A 107 -2.55 0.87 10.12
CA VAL A 107 -1.80 1.39 8.97
C VAL A 107 -0.52 2.01 9.50
N ASN A 108 0.61 1.56 8.98
CA ASN A 108 1.91 2.13 9.32
C ASN A 108 2.36 3.04 8.19
N ILE A 109 2.63 4.29 8.51
CA ILE A 109 3.06 5.28 7.52
C ILE A 109 4.27 6.07 8.04
N SER A 110 5.04 6.62 7.12
CA SER A 110 6.15 7.49 7.47
C SER A 110 5.62 8.78 8.11
N PRO A 111 6.27 9.29 9.16
CA PRO A 111 5.89 10.57 9.75
C PRO A 111 6.05 11.74 8.77
N LYS A 112 6.78 11.55 7.68
CA LYS A 112 6.97 12.54 6.62
C LYS A 112 5.84 12.52 5.59
N ASP A 113 5.01 11.46 5.60
CA ASP A 113 3.91 11.32 4.65
C ASP A 113 2.65 12.00 5.19
N THR A 114 2.63 13.32 5.12
CA THR A 114 1.51 14.12 5.66
C THR A 114 0.22 13.87 4.90
N ARG A 115 0.32 13.62 3.59
CA ARG A 115 -0.85 13.32 2.75
C ARG A 115 -1.59 12.06 3.24
N ALA A 116 -0.83 11.00 3.52
CA ALA A 116 -1.42 9.76 4.03
C ALA A 116 -2.01 9.95 5.42
N GLN A 117 -1.33 10.71 6.29
CA GLN A 117 -1.83 11.01 7.63
C GLN A 117 -3.18 11.73 7.56
N GLU A 118 -3.29 12.78 6.75
CA GLU A 118 -4.53 13.52 6.60
C GLU A 118 -5.65 12.64 6.05
N PHE A 119 -5.33 11.82 5.06
CA PHE A 119 -6.29 10.88 4.47
C PHE A 119 -6.84 9.92 5.53
N LEU A 120 -5.96 9.31 6.31
CA LEU A 120 -6.36 8.35 7.33
C LEU A 120 -7.22 8.98 8.42
N LEU A 121 -6.87 10.18 8.87
CA LEU A 121 -7.66 10.89 9.88
C LEU A 121 -9.05 11.21 9.35
N LYS A 122 -9.17 11.62 8.09
CA LYS A 122 -10.48 11.86 7.45
C LYS A 122 -11.33 10.59 7.39
N LYS A 123 -10.69 9.42 7.28
CA LYS A 123 -11.41 8.14 7.18
C LYS A 123 -11.72 7.53 8.54
N GLY A 124 -11.40 8.21 9.62
CA GLY A 124 -11.75 7.77 10.96
C GLY A 124 -10.67 6.99 11.68
N PHE A 125 -9.47 6.93 11.12
CA PHE A 125 -8.34 6.32 11.82
C PHE A 125 -7.83 7.25 12.93
N THR A 126 -7.27 6.66 13.97
CA THR A 126 -6.72 7.38 15.12
C THR A 126 -5.24 7.04 15.24
N GLY A 127 -4.41 8.02 15.52
CA GLY A 127 -3.00 7.78 15.80
C GLY A 127 -2.82 7.00 17.09
N LEU A 128 -2.05 5.89 17.05
CA LEU A 128 -1.85 5.03 18.21
C LEU A 128 -0.49 5.19 18.85
N GLU A 129 0.58 5.27 18.04
CA GLU A 129 1.94 5.26 18.57
C GLU A 129 2.91 5.98 17.65
N HIS A 130 4.05 6.34 18.23
CA HIS A 130 5.19 6.87 17.49
C HIS A 130 6.34 5.90 17.62
N VAL A 131 7.09 5.71 16.54
CA VAL A 131 8.29 4.88 16.53
C VAL A 131 9.50 5.79 16.33
N TYR A 132 10.49 5.65 17.20
CA TYR A 132 11.72 6.43 17.13
C TYR A 132 12.92 5.51 16.92
N GLU A 133 13.91 6.00 16.21
CA GLU A 133 15.12 5.24 15.92
C GLU A 133 16.35 6.08 16.25
N MET A 134 17.36 5.43 16.82
CA MET A 134 18.69 5.99 16.93
C MET A 134 19.67 4.97 16.32
N LYS A 135 20.43 5.38 15.32
CA LYS A 135 21.45 4.51 14.73
C LYS A 135 22.74 4.67 15.50
N ILE A 136 23.29 3.55 15.90
CA ILE A 136 24.59 3.49 16.57
C ILE A 136 25.59 2.94 15.55
N CYS A 137 26.52 3.77 15.14
CA CYS A 137 27.50 3.39 14.10
C CYS A 137 28.51 2.39 14.57
#